data_cb97d7059a9252c1b98b70bfb8f92960
#
_entry.id   cb97d7059a9252c1b98b70bfb8f92960
#
_cell.length_a   1.000
_cell.length_b   1.000
_cell.length_c   1.000
_cell.angle_alpha   90.00
_cell.angle_beta   90.00
_cell.angle_gamma   90.00
#
_symmetry.space_group_name_H-M   'P 1'
#
loop_
_entity.id
_entity.type
_entity.pdbx_description
1 polymer ?
#
loop_
_entity_poly.entity_id
_entity_poly.type
_entity_poly.pdbx_seq_one_letter_code
_entity_poly.pdbx_strand_id
1 'polypeptide(L)'
;MQLNDTLARQIVSRAMKILSFSVNVMDERGLIIASGNPERLHQRHEGAVLALTENRVVEISEATAQQLKGVRPGINLPIAYQGELLGVIGISGDPEEVRAYAELVRMTAELILEQAALTEQLQWDKRHKEELVLQLIRGEGRVDQLQQAARFLDLDLAQPRVVAVLALEEAEPAQVRELVH
;
A
#
# COMPACT_ATOMS: atom_id res chain seq x y z
N MET A 1 -8.02 -0.71 -1.94
CA MET A 1 -6.58 -0.35 -1.77
C MET A 1 -6.10 0.40 -2.99
N GLN A 2 -5.29 1.46 -2.86
CA GLN A 2 -4.71 2.18 -4.00
C GLN A 2 -3.21 2.29 -3.81
N LEU A 3 -2.47 2.17 -4.91
CA LEU A 3 -1.04 2.43 -4.94
C LEU A 3 -0.80 3.94 -4.95
N ASN A 4 -0.53 4.51 -3.78
CA ASN A 4 -0.28 5.93 -3.61
C ASN A 4 1.22 6.27 -3.64
N ASP A 5 1.52 7.57 -3.74
CA ASP A 5 2.90 8.09 -3.79
C ASP A 5 3.77 7.66 -2.61
N THR A 6 3.18 7.48 -1.42
CA THR A 6 3.94 7.08 -0.23
C THR A 6 4.41 5.65 -0.33
N LEU A 7 3.53 4.73 -0.71
CA LEU A 7 3.86 3.32 -0.92
C LEU A 7 4.82 3.15 -2.11
N ALA A 8 4.57 3.87 -3.21
CA ALA A 8 5.44 3.85 -4.38
C ALA A 8 6.88 4.31 -4.03
N ARG A 9 7.04 5.42 -3.30
CA ARG A 9 8.34 5.89 -2.83
C ARG A 9 9.01 4.89 -1.87
N GLN A 10 8.25 4.22 -1.01
CA GLN A 10 8.78 3.20 -0.11
C GLN A 10 9.34 2.01 -0.91
N ILE A 11 8.63 1.54 -1.94
CA ILE A 11 9.07 0.46 -2.82
C ILE A 11 10.38 0.85 -3.52
N VAL A 12 10.40 2.01 -4.20
CA VAL A 12 11.59 2.50 -4.91
C VAL A 12 12.77 2.68 -3.96
N SER A 13 12.56 3.33 -2.81
CA SER A 13 13.62 3.57 -1.83
C SER A 13 14.23 2.29 -1.30
N ARG A 14 13.43 1.24 -1.05
CA ARG A 14 13.95 -0.06 -0.61
C ARG A 14 14.72 -0.77 -1.73
N ALA A 15 14.18 -0.78 -2.94
CA ALA A 15 14.83 -1.40 -4.10
C ALA A 15 16.17 -0.74 -4.42
N MET A 16 16.21 0.60 -4.46
CA MET A 16 17.41 1.38 -4.80
C MET A 16 18.53 1.31 -3.74
N LYS A 17 18.26 0.79 -2.53
CA LYS A 17 19.32 0.51 -1.55
C LYS A 17 20.17 -0.72 -1.91
N ILE A 18 19.63 -1.60 -2.73
CA ILE A 18 20.23 -2.91 -3.06
C ILE A 18 20.62 -2.96 -4.53
N LEU A 19 19.78 -2.37 -5.40
CA LEU A 19 19.95 -2.46 -6.85
C LEU A 19 20.67 -1.23 -7.41
N SER A 20 21.60 -1.47 -8.32
CA SER A 20 22.24 -0.43 -9.13
C SER A 20 21.39 0.01 -10.33
N PHE A 21 20.32 -0.72 -10.63
CA PHE A 21 19.40 -0.43 -11.73
C PHE A 21 18.33 0.57 -11.31
N SER A 22 17.93 1.45 -12.23
CA SER A 22 16.86 2.41 -11.95
C SER A 22 15.51 1.71 -11.86
N VAL A 23 14.83 1.87 -10.73
CA VAL A 23 13.50 1.34 -10.46
C VAL A 23 12.47 2.45 -10.54
N ASN A 24 11.36 2.20 -11.21
CA ASN A 24 10.21 3.10 -11.30
C ASN A 24 8.95 2.38 -10.86
N VAL A 25 8.04 3.12 -10.26
CA VAL A 25 6.68 2.65 -9.95
C VAL A 25 5.69 3.58 -10.65
N MET A 26 4.80 2.99 -11.41
CA MET A 26 3.75 3.67 -12.17
C MET A 26 2.37 3.31 -11.62
N ASP A 27 1.45 4.25 -11.68
CA ASP A 27 0.05 4.08 -11.30
C ASP A 27 -0.75 3.26 -12.36
N GLU A 28 -2.05 3.10 -12.14
CA GLU A 28 -2.98 2.40 -13.02
C GLU A 28 -3.15 3.07 -14.41
N ARG A 29 -2.60 4.27 -14.59
CA ARG A 29 -2.61 5.02 -15.87
C ARG A 29 -1.25 4.97 -16.57
N GLY A 30 -0.26 4.32 -15.95
CA GLY A 30 1.12 4.28 -16.46
C GLY A 30 1.90 5.57 -16.23
N LEU A 31 1.48 6.41 -15.28
CA LEU A 31 2.19 7.61 -14.86
C LEU A 31 3.23 7.23 -13.79
N ILE A 32 4.45 7.68 -13.93
CA ILE A 32 5.53 7.43 -12.96
C ILE A 32 5.26 8.25 -11.69
N ILE A 33 4.91 7.58 -10.60
CA ILE A 33 4.62 8.18 -9.29
C ILE A 33 5.80 8.05 -8.31
N ALA A 34 6.74 7.14 -8.57
CA ALA A 34 8.02 7.08 -7.86
C ALA A 34 9.12 6.57 -8.80
N SER A 35 10.34 7.08 -8.66
CA SER A 35 11.46 6.76 -9.53
C SER A 35 12.80 6.87 -8.80
N GLY A 36 13.74 5.97 -9.12
CA GLY A 36 15.15 6.11 -8.76
C GLY A 36 15.83 7.27 -9.50
N ASN A 37 15.25 7.78 -10.59
CA ASN A 37 15.66 9.01 -11.27
C ASN A 37 14.54 10.06 -11.17
N PRO A 38 14.69 11.11 -10.33
CA PRO A 38 13.65 12.12 -10.12
C PRO A 38 13.16 12.85 -11.38
N GLU A 39 13.99 12.96 -12.41
CA GLU A 39 13.63 13.62 -13.68
C GLU A 39 12.51 12.88 -14.42
N ARG A 40 12.27 11.61 -14.08
CA ARG A 40 11.23 10.79 -14.71
C ARG A 40 9.87 10.89 -14.03
N LEU A 41 9.78 11.51 -12.87
CA LEU A 41 8.52 11.67 -12.15
C LEU A 41 7.49 12.38 -13.03
N HIS A 42 6.24 11.92 -12.91
CA HIS A 42 5.09 12.46 -13.62
C HIS A 42 5.13 12.31 -15.16
N GLN A 43 6.07 11.54 -15.70
CA GLN A 43 6.07 11.17 -17.10
C GLN A 43 5.24 9.90 -17.33
N ARG A 44 4.53 9.86 -18.46
CA ARG A 44 3.84 8.65 -18.89
C ARG A 44 4.83 7.66 -19.47
N HIS A 45 4.70 6.40 -19.09
CA HIS A 45 5.59 5.32 -19.52
C HIS A 45 4.84 4.35 -20.43
N GLU A 46 5.13 4.36 -21.75
CA GLU A 46 4.42 3.52 -22.72
C GLU A 46 4.53 2.01 -22.43
N GLY A 47 5.69 1.54 -21.99
CA GLY A 47 5.86 0.14 -21.58
C GLY A 47 5.00 -0.27 -20.40
N ALA A 48 4.72 0.65 -19.46
CA ALA A 48 3.81 0.40 -18.36
C ALA A 48 2.35 0.36 -18.83
N VAL A 49 1.96 1.28 -19.72
CA VAL A 49 0.62 1.27 -20.31
C VAL A 49 0.36 -0.05 -21.03
N LEU A 50 1.35 -0.55 -21.79
CA LEU A 50 1.26 -1.85 -22.46
C LEU A 50 1.12 -3.00 -21.46
N ALA A 51 1.92 -3.01 -20.40
CA ALA A 51 1.85 -4.02 -19.34
C ALA A 51 0.50 -4.05 -18.64
N LEU A 52 -0.10 -2.87 -18.37
CA LEU A 52 -1.45 -2.75 -17.80
C LEU A 52 -2.53 -3.25 -18.74
N THR A 53 -2.47 -2.84 -20.02
CA THR A 53 -3.49 -3.17 -21.01
C THR A 53 -3.53 -4.68 -21.30
N GLU A 54 -2.36 -5.30 -21.38
CA GLU A 54 -2.23 -6.73 -21.69
C GLU A 54 -2.19 -7.61 -20.44
N ASN A 55 -2.13 -7.00 -19.25
CA ASN A 55 -2.00 -7.69 -17.96
C ASN A 55 -0.90 -8.75 -17.97
N ARG A 56 0.26 -8.38 -18.48
CA ARG A 56 1.43 -9.27 -18.56
C ARG A 56 2.74 -8.50 -18.40
N VAL A 57 3.78 -9.25 -18.12
CA VAL A 57 5.15 -8.72 -18.15
C VAL A 57 5.50 -8.25 -19.56
N VAL A 58 6.03 -7.03 -19.65
CA VAL A 58 6.50 -6.43 -20.91
C VAL A 58 7.99 -6.19 -20.83
N GLU A 59 8.73 -6.89 -21.66
CA GLU A 59 10.17 -6.73 -21.83
C GLU A 59 10.45 -5.82 -23.03
N ILE A 60 11.33 -4.88 -22.82
CA ILE A 60 11.70 -3.88 -23.82
C ILE A 60 13.20 -4.04 -24.09
N SER A 61 13.53 -4.61 -25.23
CA SER A 61 14.91 -4.68 -25.71
C SER A 61 15.40 -3.31 -26.20
N GLU A 62 16.70 -3.18 -26.41
CA GLU A 62 17.30 -1.99 -27.00
C GLU A 62 16.65 -1.61 -28.34
N ALA A 63 16.42 -2.60 -29.20
CA ALA A 63 15.78 -2.40 -30.49
C ALA A 63 14.33 -1.89 -30.37
N THR A 64 13.58 -2.41 -29.41
CA THR A 64 12.19 -1.98 -29.14
C THR A 64 12.16 -0.60 -28.52
N ALA A 65 13.10 -0.27 -27.63
CA ALA A 65 13.17 1.03 -26.98
C ALA A 65 13.37 2.18 -27.97
N GLN A 66 14.08 1.96 -29.07
CA GLN A 66 14.28 2.94 -30.13
C GLN A 66 12.98 3.31 -30.87
N GLN A 67 11.95 2.46 -30.80
CA GLN A 67 10.64 2.66 -31.47
C GLN A 67 9.60 3.31 -30.54
N LEU A 68 9.87 3.35 -29.23
CA LEU A 68 8.96 3.85 -28.20
C LEU A 68 9.46 5.17 -27.61
N LYS A 69 8.57 6.15 -27.42
CA LYS A 69 8.96 7.45 -26.83
C LYS A 69 9.18 7.34 -25.32
N GLY A 70 10.32 7.87 -24.85
CA GLY A 70 10.62 7.99 -23.43
C GLY A 70 10.85 6.67 -22.70
N VAL A 71 11.00 5.57 -23.44
CA VAL A 71 11.20 4.21 -22.91
C VAL A 71 12.68 3.84 -23.00
N ARG A 72 13.19 3.22 -21.97
CA ARG A 72 14.53 2.60 -21.94
C ARG A 72 14.40 1.09 -21.96
N PRO A 73 15.44 0.36 -22.40
CA PRO A 73 15.46 -1.10 -22.24
C PRO A 73 15.19 -1.48 -20.78
N GLY A 74 14.44 -2.55 -20.58
CA GLY A 74 14.07 -2.97 -19.25
C GLY A 74 12.86 -3.89 -19.22
N ILE A 75 12.35 -4.13 -18.03
CA ILE A 75 11.18 -4.97 -17.77
C ILE A 75 10.11 -4.15 -17.03
N ASN A 76 8.87 -4.33 -17.43
CA ASN A 76 7.69 -3.74 -16.81
C ASN A 76 6.76 -4.87 -16.31
N LEU A 77 6.54 -4.94 -15.00
CA LEU A 77 5.75 -5.98 -14.34
C LEU A 77 4.52 -5.36 -13.71
N PRO A 78 3.31 -5.83 -14.08
CA PRO A 78 2.09 -5.45 -13.38
C PRO A 78 2.16 -5.82 -11.90
N ILE A 79 1.63 -4.94 -11.05
CA ILE A 79 1.42 -5.17 -9.62
C ILE A 79 -0.07 -5.35 -9.41
N ALA A 80 -0.45 -6.45 -8.79
CA ALA A 80 -1.84 -6.73 -8.45
C ALA A 80 -2.01 -6.97 -6.96
N TYR A 81 -3.19 -6.62 -6.45
CA TYR A 81 -3.62 -6.96 -5.10
C TYR A 81 -5.06 -7.46 -5.15
N GLN A 82 -5.32 -8.65 -4.62
CA GLN A 82 -6.64 -9.32 -4.67
C GLN A 82 -7.28 -9.39 -6.07
N GLY A 83 -6.44 -9.56 -7.10
CA GLY A 83 -6.88 -9.64 -8.49
C GLY A 83 -7.09 -8.29 -9.21
N GLU A 84 -6.97 -7.17 -8.50
CA GLU A 84 -7.01 -5.84 -9.11
C GLU A 84 -5.61 -5.34 -9.45
N LEU A 85 -5.44 -4.82 -10.67
CA LEU A 85 -4.20 -4.18 -11.10
C LEU A 85 -4.09 -2.81 -10.44
N LEU A 86 -3.02 -2.60 -9.67
CA LEU A 86 -2.78 -1.34 -8.96
C LEU A 86 -1.75 -0.44 -9.65
N GLY A 87 -0.90 -1.01 -10.50
CA GLY A 87 0.15 -0.27 -11.16
C GLY A 87 1.18 -1.19 -11.80
N VAL A 88 2.37 -0.63 -12.06
CA VAL A 88 3.48 -1.34 -12.71
C VAL A 88 4.80 -1.00 -12.04
N ILE A 89 5.68 -1.98 -11.91
CA ILE A 89 7.10 -1.77 -11.60
C ILE A 89 7.89 -1.85 -12.90
N GLY A 90 8.72 -0.85 -13.16
CA GLY A 90 9.69 -0.85 -14.23
C GLY A 90 11.12 -0.89 -13.70
N ILE A 91 11.96 -1.75 -14.25
CA ILE A 91 13.40 -1.77 -13.98
C ILE A 91 14.13 -1.58 -15.31
N SER A 92 15.00 -0.56 -15.35
CA SER A 92 15.81 -0.26 -16.53
C SER A 92 17.07 -1.12 -16.55
N GLY A 93 17.41 -1.68 -17.70
CA GLY A 93 18.58 -2.54 -17.93
C GLY A 93 18.31 -3.57 -19.01
N ASP A 94 19.28 -4.43 -19.31
CA ASP A 94 19.05 -5.56 -20.20
C ASP A 94 18.00 -6.51 -19.58
N PRO A 95 16.91 -6.84 -20.28
CA PRO A 95 15.87 -7.72 -19.76
C PRO A 95 16.39 -9.06 -19.21
N GLU A 96 17.39 -9.67 -19.83
CA GLU A 96 17.96 -10.92 -19.34
C GLU A 96 18.70 -10.74 -18.01
N GLU A 97 19.35 -9.60 -17.84
CA GLU A 97 20.10 -9.26 -16.62
C GLU A 97 19.18 -8.86 -15.48
N VAL A 98 18.12 -8.07 -15.75
CA VAL A 98 17.28 -7.49 -14.69
C VAL A 98 16.05 -8.32 -14.32
N ARG A 99 15.71 -9.37 -15.07
CA ARG A 99 14.49 -10.19 -14.88
C ARG A 99 14.33 -10.69 -13.42
N ALA A 100 15.36 -11.32 -12.88
CA ALA A 100 15.30 -11.86 -11.53
C ALA A 100 15.13 -10.78 -10.46
N TYR A 101 15.78 -9.64 -10.65
CA TYR A 101 15.62 -8.48 -9.75
C TYR A 101 14.22 -7.87 -9.85
N ALA A 102 13.67 -7.81 -11.06
CA ALA A 102 12.36 -7.28 -11.31
C ALA A 102 11.27 -8.10 -10.59
N GLU A 103 11.34 -9.42 -10.65
CA GLU A 103 10.44 -10.32 -9.92
C GLU A 103 10.57 -10.16 -8.40
N LEU A 104 11.80 -10.04 -7.87
CA LEU A 104 12.02 -9.79 -6.43
C LEU A 104 11.45 -8.45 -5.98
N VAL A 105 11.59 -7.40 -6.78
CA VAL A 105 11.02 -6.08 -6.46
C VAL A 105 9.49 -6.13 -6.53
N ARG A 106 8.90 -6.82 -7.51
CA ARG A 106 7.46 -7.03 -7.61
C ARG A 106 6.92 -7.74 -6.36
N MET A 107 7.52 -8.86 -5.99
CA MET A 107 7.13 -9.62 -4.79
C MET A 107 7.25 -8.76 -3.52
N THR A 108 8.32 -7.96 -3.40
CA THR A 108 8.50 -7.03 -2.27
C THR A 108 7.42 -5.94 -2.25
N ALA A 109 7.05 -5.43 -3.43
CA ALA A 109 5.99 -4.44 -3.54
C ALA A 109 4.62 -5.00 -3.15
N GLU A 110 4.29 -6.19 -3.60
CA GLU A 110 3.07 -6.89 -3.23
C GLU A 110 2.99 -7.10 -1.71
N LEU A 111 4.07 -7.53 -1.05
CA LEU A 111 4.15 -7.65 0.41
C LEU A 111 3.97 -6.30 1.13
N ILE A 112 4.52 -5.21 0.61
CA ILE A 112 4.35 -3.86 1.17
C ILE A 112 2.87 -3.44 1.08
N LEU A 113 2.21 -3.73 -0.04
CA LEU A 113 0.80 -3.44 -0.26
C LEU A 113 -0.09 -4.26 0.68
N GLU A 114 0.19 -5.56 0.84
CA GLU A 114 -0.52 -6.43 1.77
C GLU A 114 -0.38 -5.93 3.22
N GLN A 115 0.82 -5.57 3.63
CA GLN A 115 1.07 -5.01 4.96
C GLN A 115 0.31 -3.70 5.17
N ALA A 116 0.29 -2.81 4.18
CA ALA A 116 -0.42 -1.54 4.25
C ALA A 116 -1.94 -1.77 4.36
N ALA A 117 -2.50 -2.69 3.58
CA ALA A 117 -3.91 -3.04 3.62
C ALA A 117 -4.32 -3.61 4.99
N LEU A 118 -3.52 -4.53 5.53
CA LEU A 118 -3.76 -5.09 6.86
C LEU A 118 -3.72 -4.03 7.96
N THR A 119 -2.74 -3.12 7.88
CA THR A 119 -2.62 -2.01 8.83
C THR A 119 -3.83 -1.08 8.76
N GLU A 120 -4.30 -0.75 7.56
CA GLU A 120 -5.49 0.08 7.34
C GLU A 120 -6.74 -0.59 7.93
N GLN A 121 -6.90 -1.90 7.71
CA GLN A 121 -8.01 -2.67 8.27
C GLN A 121 -7.99 -2.68 9.80
N LEU A 122 -6.84 -2.94 10.42
CA LEU A 122 -6.71 -2.93 11.89
C LEU A 122 -7.01 -1.54 12.49
N GLN A 123 -6.57 -0.47 11.84
CA GLN A 123 -6.87 0.90 12.27
C GLN A 123 -8.35 1.24 12.10
N TRP A 124 -8.99 0.73 11.04
CA TRP A 124 -10.42 0.89 10.80
C TRP A 124 -11.23 0.20 11.91
N ASP A 125 -10.93 -1.06 12.19
CA ASP A 125 -11.57 -1.85 13.24
C ASP A 125 -11.44 -1.16 14.61
N LYS A 126 -10.23 -0.70 14.94
CA LYS A 126 -9.97 0.01 16.21
C LYS A 126 -10.82 1.26 16.32
N ARG A 127 -10.84 2.13 15.30
CA ARG A 127 -11.62 3.38 15.32
C ARG A 127 -13.12 3.12 15.49
N HIS A 128 -13.66 2.12 14.79
CA HIS A 128 -15.09 1.81 14.90
C HIS A 128 -15.44 1.18 16.24
N LYS A 129 -14.55 0.38 16.85
CA LYS A 129 -14.72 -0.11 18.23
C LYS A 129 -14.72 1.04 19.23
N GLU A 130 -13.80 1.98 19.12
CA GLU A 130 -13.74 3.18 19.98
C GLU A 130 -15.00 4.03 19.83
N GLU A 131 -15.49 4.26 18.63
CA GLU A 131 -16.71 5.01 18.37
C GLU A 131 -17.94 4.33 18.97
N LEU A 132 -18.10 3.02 18.77
CA LEU A 132 -19.18 2.24 19.37
C LEU A 132 -19.16 2.32 20.90
N VAL A 133 -17.98 2.18 21.52
CA VAL A 133 -17.83 2.29 22.98
C VAL A 133 -18.22 3.69 23.46
N LEU A 134 -17.81 4.75 22.78
CA LEU A 134 -18.20 6.12 23.11
C LEU A 134 -19.72 6.34 23.01
N GLN A 135 -20.37 5.83 21.97
CA GLN A 135 -21.82 5.90 21.81
C GLN A 135 -22.55 5.16 22.94
N LEU A 136 -22.06 3.99 23.34
CA LEU A 136 -22.61 3.23 24.46
C LEU A 136 -22.48 3.99 25.79
N ILE A 137 -21.32 4.59 26.07
CA ILE A 137 -21.07 5.37 27.30
C ILE A 137 -21.96 6.63 27.36
N ARG A 138 -22.17 7.29 26.22
CA ARG A 138 -23.00 8.51 26.14
C ARG A 138 -24.49 8.22 26.08
N GLY A 139 -24.90 6.97 25.92
CA GLY A 139 -26.30 6.61 25.70
C GLY A 139 -26.85 7.11 24.37
N GLU A 140 -26.00 7.33 23.39
CA GLU A 140 -26.33 7.82 22.06
C GLU A 140 -26.60 6.66 21.11
N GLY A 141 -27.55 6.85 20.17
CA GLY A 141 -27.87 5.85 19.15
C GLY A 141 -29.05 4.94 19.52
N ARG A 142 -29.56 4.27 18.50
CA ARG A 142 -30.66 3.30 18.67
C ARG A 142 -30.09 1.94 19.04
N VAL A 143 -30.77 1.22 19.93
CA VAL A 143 -30.32 -0.09 20.45
C VAL A 143 -30.08 -1.09 19.32
N ASP A 144 -30.96 -1.13 18.31
CA ASP A 144 -30.83 -1.99 17.14
C ASP A 144 -29.58 -1.69 16.32
N GLN A 145 -29.24 -0.42 16.12
CA GLN A 145 -28.04 0.01 15.40
C GLN A 145 -26.76 -0.33 16.18
N LEU A 146 -26.75 -0.09 17.49
CA LEU A 146 -25.62 -0.42 18.37
C LEU A 146 -25.37 -1.93 18.41
N GLN A 147 -26.45 -2.75 18.47
CA GLN A 147 -26.31 -4.21 18.42
C GLN A 147 -25.78 -4.69 17.07
N GLN A 148 -26.22 -4.09 15.96
CA GLN A 148 -25.72 -4.44 14.63
C GLN A 148 -24.25 -4.07 14.48
N ALA A 149 -23.84 -2.87 14.90
CA ALA A 149 -22.45 -2.43 14.89
C ALA A 149 -21.56 -3.32 15.77
N ALA A 150 -22.02 -3.69 16.95
CA ALA A 150 -21.31 -4.59 17.85
C ALA A 150 -21.06 -5.97 17.23
N ARG A 151 -22.08 -6.55 16.60
CA ARG A 151 -21.95 -7.84 15.89
C ARG A 151 -20.94 -7.76 14.73
N PHE A 152 -20.96 -6.66 13.98
CA PHE A 152 -20.01 -6.44 12.88
C PHE A 152 -18.57 -6.34 13.38
N LEU A 153 -18.35 -5.78 14.57
CA LEU A 153 -17.04 -5.61 15.21
C LEU A 153 -16.65 -6.80 16.13
N ASP A 154 -17.41 -7.89 16.08
CA ASP A 154 -17.23 -9.08 16.93
C ASP A 154 -17.24 -8.75 18.43
N LEU A 155 -18.14 -7.85 18.84
CA LEU A 155 -18.33 -7.42 20.22
C LEU A 155 -19.66 -7.97 20.76
N ASP A 156 -19.58 -8.86 21.76
CA ASP A 156 -20.77 -9.38 22.43
C ASP A 156 -21.22 -8.39 23.55
N LEU A 157 -22.25 -7.59 23.28
CA LEU A 157 -22.79 -6.62 24.25
C LEU A 157 -23.54 -7.27 25.41
N ALA A 158 -23.85 -8.57 25.35
CA ALA A 158 -24.52 -9.28 26.45
C ALA A 158 -23.55 -9.66 27.59
N GLN A 159 -22.25 -9.64 27.33
CA GLN A 159 -21.26 -9.90 28.37
C GLN A 159 -21.18 -8.77 29.41
N PRO A 160 -21.11 -9.09 30.71
CA PRO A 160 -20.88 -8.08 31.76
C PRO A 160 -19.56 -7.36 31.53
N ARG A 161 -19.57 -6.04 31.64
CA ARG A 161 -18.38 -5.21 31.44
C ARG A 161 -18.18 -4.26 32.60
N VAL A 162 -16.94 -3.95 32.90
CA VAL A 162 -16.54 -2.96 33.90
C VAL A 162 -15.93 -1.78 33.18
N VAL A 163 -16.37 -0.57 33.50
CA VAL A 163 -15.75 0.68 33.06
C VAL A 163 -14.84 1.15 34.18
N ALA A 164 -13.56 1.32 33.89
CA ALA A 164 -12.59 1.90 34.81
C ALA A 164 -12.16 3.28 34.29
N VAL A 165 -12.14 4.27 35.16
CA VAL A 165 -11.61 5.60 34.87
C VAL A 165 -10.33 5.79 35.68
N LEU A 166 -9.21 5.99 34.97
CA LEU A 166 -7.91 6.25 35.55
C LEU A 166 -7.61 7.75 35.43
N ALA A 167 -7.48 8.45 36.54
CA ALA A 167 -6.97 9.81 36.58
C ALA A 167 -5.44 9.73 36.79
N LEU A 168 -4.67 10.25 35.84
CA LEU A 168 -3.22 10.34 35.95
C LEU A 168 -2.86 11.79 36.25
N GLU A 169 -2.26 12.03 37.42
CA GLU A 169 -1.66 13.33 37.76
C GLU A 169 -0.23 13.34 37.20
N GLU A 170 0.09 14.31 36.35
CA GLU A 170 1.44 14.59 35.83
C GLU A 170 2.15 13.44 35.05
N ALA A 171 1.43 12.66 34.24
CA ALA A 171 2.08 11.66 33.40
C ALA A 171 2.48 12.23 32.03
N GLU A 172 3.72 12.01 31.61
CA GLU A 172 4.12 12.32 30.23
C GLU A 172 3.33 11.46 29.21
N PRO A 173 3.01 12.00 28.02
CA PRO A 173 2.20 11.29 27.01
C PRO A 173 2.74 9.90 26.60
N ALA A 174 4.03 9.66 26.77
CA ALA A 174 4.67 8.36 26.48
C ALA A 174 4.29 7.28 27.52
N GLN A 175 4.15 7.64 28.80
CA GLN A 175 3.81 6.71 29.88
C GLN A 175 2.34 6.27 29.85
N VAL A 176 1.45 7.12 29.34
CA VAL A 176 0.03 6.79 29.19
C VAL A 176 -0.20 5.69 28.15
N ARG A 177 0.66 5.61 27.13
CA ARG A 177 0.56 4.57 26.07
C ARG A 177 0.90 3.17 26.56
N GLU A 178 1.78 3.02 27.53
CA GLU A 178 2.15 1.71 28.10
C GLU A 178 1.08 1.12 29.04
N LEU A 179 0.21 1.96 29.63
CA LEU A 179 -0.84 1.52 30.56
C LEU A 179 -2.12 1.04 29.86
N VAL A 180 -2.27 1.25 28.53
CA VAL A 180 -3.48 0.96 27.76
C VAL A 180 -3.29 -0.22 26.78
N HIS A 181 -2.17 -0.93 26.89
CA HIS A 181 -1.90 -2.16 26.11
C HIS A 181 -2.01 -3.39 27.04
#